data_325cb9100c3430d9f8c4459fbba651bd
#
_entry.id   325cb9100c3430d9f8c4459fbba651bd
#
_cell.length_a   1.000
_cell.length_b   1.000
_cell.length_c   1.000
_cell.angle_alpha   90.00
_cell.angle_beta   90.00
_cell.angle_gamma   90.00
#
_symmetry.space_group_name_H-M   'P 1'
#
loop_
_entity.id
_entity.type
_entity.pdbx_description
1 polymer ?
#
loop_
_entity_poly.entity_id
_entity_poly.type
_entity_poly.pdbx_seq_one_letter_code
_entity_poly.pdbx_strand_id
1 'polypeptide(L)'
;MKYMNFKNVMIFILSLITVWIVVVFFCYKGYFINIEVGQIQLGDCRDFTTQDSVVFDTGADFSYISSNKIGFPFLSPVLVNDGEGNNKILPMYFTQYFEVNDKVKIKNFTYISGFKNNKFKAIIGMNVLSKLNMLFHSTQNILDIKSFDFKPQIPSSATILQYKDRISPKVTLRLDNEVIDDILIDTGFDGDLSIDEHYIEKLKSNHSCDSMISTNNTLFDTQKVKKIIFSELYINERLYKNIHVVQLKKRLLGSKFLKRFDKVFWDSKNLTVYMWNENDEY
;
A
#
# COMPACT_ATOMS: atom_id res chain seq x y z
N MET A 1 -27.96 42.77 25.90
CA MET A 1 -27.55 41.45 25.40
C MET A 1 -28.80 40.54 25.33
N LYS A 2 -29.30 40.21 24.13
CA LYS A 2 -30.40 39.24 23.99
C LYS A 2 -29.84 37.86 24.33
N TYR A 3 -30.38 37.24 25.39
CA TYR A 3 -30.02 35.85 25.72
C TYR A 3 -30.43 34.95 24.55
N MET A 4 -29.46 34.27 23.96
CA MET A 4 -29.71 33.27 22.93
C MET A 4 -30.50 32.11 23.57
N ASN A 5 -31.69 31.79 23.03
CA ASN A 5 -32.52 30.71 23.55
C ASN A 5 -31.73 29.40 23.54
N PHE A 6 -31.80 28.62 24.63
CA PHE A 6 -31.11 27.34 24.80
C PHE A 6 -31.29 26.41 23.58
N LYS A 7 -32.49 26.39 22.99
CA LYS A 7 -32.77 25.63 21.75
C LYS A 7 -31.90 26.07 20.60
N ASN A 8 -31.65 27.38 20.42
CA ASN A 8 -30.83 27.90 19.33
C ASN A 8 -29.36 27.59 19.57
N VAL A 9 -28.89 27.58 20.82
CA VAL A 9 -27.54 27.17 21.19
C VAL A 9 -27.30 25.69 20.85
N MET A 10 -28.27 24.82 21.25
CA MET A 10 -28.20 23.39 20.90
C MET A 10 -28.19 23.13 19.40
N ILE A 11 -29.05 23.79 18.63
CA ILE A 11 -29.08 23.66 17.17
C ILE A 11 -27.71 24.08 16.56
N PHE A 12 -27.13 25.18 17.02
CA PHE A 12 -25.83 25.64 16.58
C PHE A 12 -24.72 24.63 16.88
N ILE A 13 -24.68 24.07 18.11
CA ILE A 13 -23.70 23.04 18.50
C ILE A 13 -23.86 21.78 17.64
N LEU A 14 -25.09 21.30 17.45
CA LEU A 14 -25.35 20.14 16.60
C LEU A 14 -24.93 20.38 15.17
N SER A 15 -25.16 21.58 14.62
CA SER A 15 -24.70 21.95 13.27
C SER A 15 -23.18 21.90 13.15
N LEU A 16 -22.44 22.43 14.14
CA LEU A 16 -20.98 22.40 14.17
C LEU A 16 -20.45 20.96 14.25
N ILE A 17 -21.06 20.12 15.08
CA ILE A 17 -20.69 18.70 15.17
C ILE A 17 -20.91 17.99 13.84
N THR A 18 -22.04 18.23 13.17
CA THR A 18 -22.37 17.64 11.88
C THR A 18 -21.35 18.07 10.82
N VAL A 19 -21.04 19.36 10.73
CA VAL A 19 -20.03 19.88 9.80
C VAL A 19 -18.67 19.25 10.08
N TRP A 20 -18.28 19.15 11.36
CA TRP A 20 -17.01 18.52 11.75
C TRP A 20 -16.95 17.04 11.34
N ILE A 21 -18.03 16.25 11.58
CA ILE A 21 -18.11 14.83 11.17
C ILE A 21 -17.93 14.70 9.63
N VAL A 22 -18.62 15.57 8.88
CA VAL A 22 -18.54 15.58 7.41
C VAL A 22 -17.10 15.89 6.96
N VAL A 23 -16.47 16.93 7.52
CA VAL A 23 -15.09 17.30 7.18
C VAL A 23 -14.13 16.15 7.51
N VAL A 24 -14.24 15.55 8.70
CA VAL A 24 -13.41 14.39 9.10
C VAL A 24 -13.58 13.23 8.13
N PHE A 25 -14.83 12.92 7.73
CA PHE A 25 -15.10 11.85 6.77
C PHE A 25 -14.41 12.11 5.41
N PHE A 26 -14.53 13.33 4.87
CA PHE A 26 -13.90 13.70 3.61
C PHE A 26 -12.36 13.68 3.70
N CYS A 27 -11.79 14.14 4.82
CA CYS A 27 -10.36 14.05 5.09
C CYS A 27 -9.90 12.59 5.21
N TYR A 28 -10.64 11.75 5.94
CA TYR A 28 -10.35 10.32 6.09
C TYR A 28 -10.33 9.60 4.74
N LYS A 29 -11.30 9.87 3.88
CA LYS A 29 -11.33 9.35 2.50
C LYS A 29 -10.33 10.03 1.57
N GLY A 30 -9.61 11.04 2.04
CA GLY A 30 -8.61 11.77 1.28
C GLY A 30 -9.18 12.55 0.08
N TYR A 31 -10.44 12.94 0.06
CA TYR A 31 -11.06 13.63 -1.09
C TYR A 31 -10.37 14.93 -1.49
N PHE A 32 -9.73 15.60 -0.54
CA PHE A 32 -9.02 16.86 -0.79
C PHE A 32 -7.56 16.68 -1.16
N ILE A 33 -7.04 15.45 -1.07
CA ILE A 33 -5.63 15.17 -1.37
C ILE A 33 -5.39 15.35 -2.87
N ASN A 34 -4.34 16.09 -3.19
CA ASN A 34 -3.82 16.21 -4.54
C ASN A 34 -2.30 15.92 -4.52
N ILE A 35 -1.82 15.19 -5.52
CA ILE A 35 -0.42 14.86 -5.66
C ILE A 35 0.11 15.41 -6.97
N GLU A 36 1.26 16.05 -6.92
CA GLU A 36 1.95 16.52 -8.11
C GLU A 36 2.56 15.32 -8.84
N VAL A 37 2.31 15.25 -10.16
CA VAL A 37 2.91 14.22 -11.00
C VAL A 37 4.41 14.43 -11.13
N GLY A 38 5.18 13.36 -11.17
CA GLY A 38 6.62 13.46 -11.22
C GLY A 38 7.30 12.10 -11.11
N GLN A 39 8.61 12.14 -11.11
CA GLN A 39 9.48 10.97 -11.03
C GLN A 39 10.15 10.89 -9.67
N ILE A 40 10.23 9.69 -9.12
CA ILE A 40 10.84 9.41 -7.83
C ILE A 40 11.87 8.31 -8.01
N GLN A 41 13.11 8.58 -7.62
CA GLN A 41 14.13 7.55 -7.51
C GLN A 41 13.88 6.73 -6.24
N LEU A 42 13.69 5.43 -6.39
CA LEU A 42 13.63 4.51 -5.25
C LEU A 42 15.06 4.18 -4.78
N GLY A 43 15.17 3.86 -3.50
CA GLY A 43 16.42 3.36 -2.91
C GLY A 43 16.69 1.90 -3.30
N ASP A 44 17.84 1.38 -2.88
CA ASP A 44 18.22 -0.02 -3.13
C ASP A 44 17.45 -1.02 -2.25
N CYS A 45 16.47 -0.56 -1.50
CA CYS A 45 15.61 -1.38 -0.67
C CYS A 45 14.74 -2.32 -1.50
N ARG A 46 14.35 -3.44 -0.91
CA ARG A 46 13.52 -4.46 -1.56
C ARG A 46 12.07 -4.04 -1.76
N ASP A 47 11.60 -3.09 -0.99
CA ASP A 47 10.27 -2.48 -1.06
C ASP A 47 10.27 -1.20 -1.94
N PHE A 48 9.11 -0.54 -2.07
CA PHE A 48 8.95 0.73 -2.82
C PHE A 48 9.32 1.91 -1.93
N THR A 49 10.55 1.93 -1.42
CA THR A 49 11.07 2.98 -0.54
C THR A 49 11.98 3.94 -1.31
N THR A 50 11.81 5.23 -1.11
CA THR A 50 12.69 6.27 -1.66
C THR A 50 14.01 6.35 -0.90
N GLN A 51 15.01 7.04 -1.47
CA GLN A 51 16.28 7.32 -0.78
C GLN A 51 16.06 8.09 0.54
N ASP A 52 15.02 8.93 0.62
CA ASP A 52 14.63 9.68 1.83
C ASP A 52 13.78 8.87 2.81
N SER A 53 13.73 7.55 2.66
CA SER A 53 12.97 6.63 3.51
C SER A 53 11.45 6.91 3.53
N VAL A 54 10.88 7.30 2.40
CA VAL A 54 9.42 7.37 2.18
C VAL A 54 8.98 6.11 1.44
N VAL A 55 8.07 5.35 2.04
CA VAL A 55 7.53 4.10 1.49
C VAL A 55 6.23 4.38 0.75
N PHE A 56 6.10 3.87 -0.47
CA PHE A 56 4.84 3.81 -1.21
C PHE A 56 4.21 2.43 -0.96
N ASP A 57 3.19 2.40 -0.11
CA ASP A 57 2.66 1.17 0.48
C ASP A 57 1.18 0.99 0.12
N THR A 58 0.90 0.10 -0.83
CA THR A 58 -0.46 -0.25 -1.24
C THR A 58 -1.16 -1.21 -0.26
N GLY A 59 -0.42 -1.76 0.69
CA GLY A 59 -0.95 -2.55 1.80
C GLY A 59 -1.44 -1.71 2.98
N ALA A 60 -1.10 -0.41 3.02
CA ALA A 60 -1.54 0.54 4.03
C ALA A 60 -2.77 1.33 3.55
N ASP A 61 -3.90 1.19 4.25
CA ASP A 61 -5.12 1.96 3.93
C ASP A 61 -4.90 3.47 4.11
N PHE A 62 -4.02 3.84 5.03
CA PHE A 62 -3.80 5.23 5.44
C PHE A 62 -2.32 5.60 5.50
N SER A 63 -2.00 6.84 5.10
CA SER A 63 -0.64 7.35 5.18
C SER A 63 -0.19 7.61 6.61
N TYR A 64 1.10 7.45 6.87
CA TYR A 64 1.72 7.60 8.17
C TYR A 64 2.98 8.48 8.09
N ILE A 65 3.21 9.34 9.09
CA ILE A 65 4.45 10.09 9.27
C ILE A 65 5.10 9.74 10.62
N SER A 66 6.38 9.35 10.56
CA SER A 66 7.17 8.92 11.72
C SER A 66 7.66 10.06 12.61
N SER A 67 7.71 11.28 12.09
CA SER A 67 8.27 12.41 12.82
C SER A 67 7.25 13.22 13.60
N ASN A 68 7.75 14.07 14.51
CA ASN A 68 6.97 15.00 15.29
C ASN A 68 6.17 15.96 14.40
N LYS A 69 4.85 15.97 14.57
CA LYS A 69 3.84 17.00 14.33
C LYS A 69 4.16 18.02 13.22
N ILE A 70 3.89 17.69 11.97
CA ILE A 70 4.00 18.63 10.86
C ILE A 70 2.68 19.38 10.58
N GLY A 71 1.57 19.03 11.27
CA GLY A 71 0.25 19.55 10.95
C GLY A 71 -0.67 19.74 12.14
N PHE A 72 -1.91 20.11 11.82
CA PHE A 72 -2.98 20.26 12.81
C PHE A 72 -3.56 18.89 13.18
N PRO A 73 -3.68 18.56 14.48
CA PRO A 73 -4.35 17.34 14.91
C PRO A 73 -5.85 17.45 14.60
N PHE A 74 -6.39 16.46 13.87
CA PHE A 74 -7.80 16.21 13.89
C PHE A 74 -8.16 15.45 15.17
N LEU A 75 -9.24 15.83 15.81
CA LEU A 75 -9.76 15.14 17.00
C LEU A 75 -10.44 13.78 16.66
N SER A 76 -10.00 13.15 15.58
CA SER A 76 -10.54 11.85 15.16
C SER A 76 -9.50 10.77 15.37
N PRO A 77 -9.73 9.83 16.30
CA PRO A 77 -8.88 8.66 16.45
C PRO A 77 -9.10 7.70 15.28
N VAL A 78 -8.01 7.09 14.79
CA VAL A 78 -8.02 6.04 13.78
C VAL A 78 -7.52 4.75 14.41
N LEU A 79 -8.29 3.67 14.27
CA LEU A 79 -7.84 2.34 14.64
C LEU A 79 -6.92 1.81 13.55
N VAL A 80 -5.67 1.56 13.90
CA VAL A 80 -4.63 1.05 13.00
C VAL A 80 -4.29 -0.38 13.37
N ASN A 81 -4.33 -1.27 12.39
CA ASN A 81 -3.90 -2.66 12.51
C ASN A 81 -2.64 -2.88 11.67
N ASP A 82 -1.62 -3.51 12.25
CA ASP A 82 -0.35 -3.79 11.54
C ASP A 82 -0.39 -5.03 10.64
N GLY A 83 -1.57 -5.65 10.50
CA GLY A 83 -1.74 -6.86 9.71
C GLY A 83 -1.47 -8.17 10.48
N GLU A 84 -0.81 -8.11 11.62
CA GLU A 84 -0.53 -9.25 12.50
C GLU A 84 -1.49 -9.32 13.71
N GLY A 85 -2.41 -8.37 13.79
CA GLY A 85 -3.43 -8.30 14.84
C GLY A 85 -3.12 -7.31 15.96
N ASN A 86 -1.99 -6.61 15.91
CA ASN A 86 -1.71 -5.53 16.85
C ASN A 86 -2.51 -4.29 16.46
N ASN A 87 -3.36 -3.81 17.36
CA ASN A 87 -4.21 -2.66 17.14
C ASN A 87 -3.74 -1.49 17.99
N LYS A 88 -3.68 -0.31 17.39
CA LYS A 88 -3.43 0.96 18.08
C LYS A 88 -4.40 2.03 17.61
N ILE A 89 -4.84 2.87 18.55
CA ILE A 89 -5.60 4.06 18.24
C ILE A 89 -4.63 5.21 18.09
N LEU A 90 -4.57 5.81 16.91
CA LEU A 90 -3.66 6.89 16.58
C LEU A 90 -4.42 8.13 16.17
N PRO A 91 -3.91 9.33 16.51
CA PRO A 91 -4.49 10.58 16.06
C PRO A 91 -4.25 10.80 14.56
N MET A 92 -5.26 11.37 13.90
CA MET A 92 -5.16 11.83 12.51
C MET A 92 -4.73 13.29 12.47
N TYR A 93 -3.90 13.63 11.51
CA TYR A 93 -3.34 14.96 11.27
C TYR A 93 -3.64 15.41 9.86
N PHE A 94 -3.60 16.72 9.65
CA PHE A 94 -3.69 17.37 8.35
C PHE A 94 -2.52 18.35 8.18
N THR A 95 -1.92 18.36 6.99
CA THR A 95 -0.98 19.39 6.57
C THR A 95 -1.33 19.91 5.16
N GLN A 96 -1.05 21.16 4.88
CA GLN A 96 -1.30 21.74 3.56
C GLN A 96 -0.46 21.08 2.48
N TYR A 97 0.76 20.65 2.82
CA TYR A 97 1.63 19.92 1.90
C TYR A 97 2.62 19.04 2.65
N PHE A 98 3.04 17.98 1.97
CA PHE A 98 4.11 17.07 2.36
C PHE A 98 5.03 16.86 1.17
N GLU A 99 6.33 17.11 1.34
CA GLU A 99 7.33 16.92 0.31
C GLU A 99 7.89 15.49 0.38
N VAL A 100 7.64 14.74 -0.69
CA VAL A 100 8.24 13.40 -0.87
C VAL A 100 9.70 13.57 -1.31
N ASN A 101 9.90 14.44 -2.32
CA ASN A 101 11.20 14.89 -2.80
C ASN A 101 11.03 16.29 -3.44
N ASP A 102 12.08 16.81 -4.09
CA ASP A 102 12.06 18.14 -4.73
C ASP A 102 11.03 18.27 -5.86
N LYS A 103 10.58 17.15 -6.44
CA LYS A 103 9.70 17.11 -7.62
C LYS A 103 8.27 16.69 -7.29
N VAL A 104 8.06 15.96 -6.18
CA VAL A 104 6.77 15.38 -5.84
C VAL A 104 6.30 15.88 -4.49
N LYS A 105 5.16 16.57 -4.50
CA LYS A 105 4.49 17.11 -3.31
C LYS A 105 3.06 16.61 -3.24
N ILE A 106 2.62 16.31 -2.01
CA ILE A 106 1.24 15.93 -1.70
C ILE A 106 0.58 17.13 -1.02
N LYS A 107 -0.48 17.67 -1.64
CA LYS A 107 -1.27 18.78 -1.09
C LYS A 107 -2.46 18.27 -0.31
N ASN A 108 -2.86 19.02 0.71
CA ASN A 108 -3.98 18.69 1.60
C ASN A 108 -3.84 17.28 2.19
N PHE A 109 -2.64 16.97 2.64
CA PHE A 109 -2.24 15.64 3.07
C PHE A 109 -2.80 15.29 4.44
N THR A 110 -3.54 14.19 4.50
CA THR A 110 -4.08 13.62 5.73
C THR A 110 -3.30 12.35 6.07
N TYR A 111 -2.82 12.24 7.30
CA TYR A 111 -1.97 11.15 7.75
C TYR A 111 -2.21 10.85 9.23
N ILE A 112 -1.80 9.67 9.65
CA ILE A 112 -1.75 9.29 11.06
C ILE A 112 -0.32 9.43 11.59
N SER A 113 -0.19 9.72 12.89
CA SER A 113 1.10 9.76 13.59
C SER A 113 0.89 9.41 15.07
N GLY A 114 1.95 9.12 15.80
CA GLY A 114 1.81 8.86 17.24
C GLY A 114 2.83 7.88 17.80
N PHE A 115 3.71 7.35 16.95
CA PHE A 115 4.88 6.59 17.40
C PHE A 115 6.08 6.88 16.50
N LYS A 116 7.27 6.70 17.05
CA LYS A 116 8.49 6.83 16.25
C LYS A 116 8.78 5.52 15.56
N ASN A 117 9.07 5.59 14.26
CA ASN A 117 9.70 4.51 13.54
C ASN A 117 11.01 5.04 12.96
N ASN A 118 12.11 4.33 13.24
CA ASN A 118 13.44 4.76 12.80
C ASN A 118 13.81 4.23 11.41
N LYS A 119 12.95 3.38 10.81
CA LYS A 119 13.22 2.74 9.51
C LYS A 119 12.73 3.57 8.34
N PHE A 120 11.66 4.35 8.53
CA PHE A 120 11.11 5.21 7.48
C PHE A 120 10.61 6.53 8.04
N LYS A 121 10.69 7.56 7.20
CA LYS A 121 10.21 8.93 7.47
C LYS A 121 8.68 8.99 7.35
N ALA A 122 8.15 8.36 6.31
CA ALA A 122 6.72 8.32 6.04
C ALA A 122 6.32 7.06 5.27
N ILE A 123 5.04 6.69 5.39
CA ILE A 123 4.36 5.73 4.51
C ILE A 123 3.29 6.53 3.76
N ILE A 124 3.26 6.41 2.44
CA ILE A 124 2.21 6.93 1.58
C ILE A 124 1.27 5.77 1.27
N GLY A 125 0.10 5.78 1.88
CA GLY A 125 -0.90 4.71 1.78
C GLY A 125 -1.99 4.97 0.74
N MET A 126 -2.97 4.08 0.69
CA MET A 126 -4.02 4.07 -0.31
C MET A 126 -4.98 5.26 -0.24
N ASN A 127 -5.07 5.98 0.89
CA ASN A 127 -5.77 7.26 0.94
C ASN A 127 -5.21 8.31 -0.06
N VAL A 128 -3.95 8.14 -0.48
CA VAL A 128 -3.28 8.93 -1.53
C VAL A 128 -3.20 8.13 -2.83
N LEU A 129 -2.62 6.92 -2.78
CA LEU A 129 -2.26 6.12 -3.96
C LEU A 129 -3.47 5.73 -4.81
N SER A 130 -4.64 5.58 -4.19
CA SER A 130 -5.89 5.28 -4.92
C SER A 130 -6.37 6.38 -5.88
N LYS A 131 -5.73 7.53 -5.92
CA LYS A 131 -6.14 8.72 -6.69
C LYS A 131 -5.22 9.05 -7.85
N LEU A 132 -4.21 8.23 -8.07
CA LEU A 132 -3.21 8.43 -9.10
C LEU A 132 -2.89 7.10 -9.77
N ASN A 133 -2.26 7.18 -10.93
CA ASN A 133 -1.65 6.04 -11.57
C ASN A 133 -0.14 6.05 -11.27
N MET A 134 0.44 4.86 -11.18
CA MET A 134 1.87 4.68 -10.92
C MET A 134 2.47 3.79 -12.00
N LEU A 135 3.64 4.18 -12.53
CA LEU A 135 4.41 3.34 -13.43
C LEU A 135 5.79 3.11 -12.81
N PHE A 136 6.06 1.90 -12.42
CA PHE A 136 7.34 1.48 -11.88
C PHE A 136 8.20 0.87 -12.99
N HIS A 137 9.46 1.32 -13.07
CA HIS A 137 10.52 0.84 -13.95
C HIS A 137 11.56 0.12 -13.09
N SER A 138 11.52 -1.21 -13.05
CA SER A 138 12.33 -1.99 -12.10
C SER A 138 13.81 -1.92 -12.43
N THR A 139 14.19 -1.94 -13.72
CA THR A 139 15.59 -1.87 -14.18
C THR A 139 16.27 -0.56 -13.81
N GLN A 140 15.51 0.54 -13.74
CA GLN A 140 15.98 1.87 -13.38
C GLN A 140 15.70 2.21 -11.90
N ASN A 141 14.89 1.40 -11.23
CA ASN A 141 14.39 1.63 -9.89
C ASN A 141 13.68 3.00 -9.73
N ILE A 142 12.88 3.36 -10.74
CA ILE A 142 12.15 4.62 -10.82
C ILE A 142 10.66 4.36 -10.68
N LEU A 143 10.00 5.18 -9.86
CA LEU A 143 8.55 5.25 -9.74
C LEU A 143 8.05 6.56 -10.35
N ASP A 144 7.32 6.46 -11.44
CA ASP A 144 6.62 7.57 -12.06
C ASP A 144 5.23 7.73 -11.43
N ILE A 145 4.98 8.88 -10.83
CA ILE A 145 3.65 9.30 -10.40
C ILE A 145 2.96 9.96 -11.59
N LYS A 146 1.84 9.40 -12.01
CA LYS A 146 1.10 9.83 -13.20
C LYS A 146 -0.29 10.33 -12.83
N SER A 147 -0.85 11.17 -13.70
CA SER A 147 -2.25 11.58 -13.58
C SER A 147 -3.19 10.37 -13.68
N PHE A 148 -4.36 10.50 -13.08
CA PHE A 148 -5.39 9.46 -13.05
C PHE A 148 -5.89 9.02 -14.44
N ASP A 149 -5.71 9.85 -15.47
CA ASP A 149 -6.09 9.56 -16.86
C ASP A 149 -4.93 9.04 -17.72
N PHE A 150 -3.71 8.99 -17.18
CA PHE A 150 -2.56 8.45 -17.89
C PHE A 150 -2.72 6.95 -18.14
N LYS A 151 -2.40 6.53 -19.36
CA LYS A 151 -2.37 5.12 -19.75
C LYS A 151 -1.17 4.90 -20.69
N PRO A 152 -0.19 4.04 -20.30
CA PRO A 152 0.91 3.67 -21.17
C PRO A 152 0.42 2.71 -22.28
N GLN A 153 1.25 2.49 -23.27
CA GLN A 153 1.08 1.35 -24.18
C GLN A 153 1.39 0.06 -23.38
N ILE A 154 0.46 -0.86 -23.39
CA ILE A 154 0.52 -2.14 -22.66
C ILE A 154 0.58 -3.25 -23.71
N PRO A 155 1.61 -4.14 -23.65
CA PRO A 155 1.71 -5.27 -24.57
C PRO A 155 0.59 -6.30 -24.29
N SER A 156 0.18 -7.04 -25.33
CA SER A 156 -0.85 -8.07 -25.21
C SER A 156 -0.44 -9.24 -24.30
N SER A 157 0.87 -9.46 -24.13
CA SER A 157 1.47 -10.47 -23.25
C SER A 157 1.51 -10.07 -21.77
N ALA A 158 1.13 -8.83 -21.43
CA ALA A 158 1.17 -8.35 -20.05
C ALA A 158 0.37 -9.25 -19.10
N THR A 159 0.94 -9.51 -17.93
CA THR A 159 0.18 -10.13 -16.82
C THR A 159 -0.75 -9.08 -16.22
N ILE A 160 -2.02 -9.45 -16.04
CA ILE A 160 -3.08 -8.54 -15.59
C ILE A 160 -3.63 -9.05 -14.26
N LEU A 161 -3.66 -8.18 -13.27
CA LEU A 161 -4.31 -8.41 -11.98
C LEU A 161 -5.43 -7.39 -11.79
N GLN A 162 -6.66 -7.84 -11.69
CA GLN A 162 -7.82 -6.99 -11.38
C GLN A 162 -8.18 -7.09 -9.90
N TYR A 163 -8.44 -5.95 -9.27
CA TYR A 163 -8.90 -5.87 -7.89
C TYR A 163 -10.25 -5.15 -7.81
N LYS A 164 -10.99 -5.36 -6.70
CA LYS A 164 -12.38 -4.87 -6.56
C LYS A 164 -12.50 -3.59 -5.74
N ASP A 165 -11.56 -3.34 -4.85
CA ASP A 165 -11.60 -2.20 -3.92
C ASP A 165 -10.38 -1.31 -4.12
N ARG A 166 -10.63 -0.03 -4.37
CA ARG A 166 -9.59 0.98 -4.61
C ARG A 166 -8.69 1.21 -3.41
N ILE A 167 -9.19 1.06 -2.19
CA ILE A 167 -8.43 1.28 -0.95
C ILE A 167 -7.73 0.01 -0.49
N SER A 168 -8.30 -1.16 -0.79
CA SER A 168 -7.74 -2.46 -0.42
C SER A 168 -7.62 -3.33 -1.67
N PRO A 169 -6.50 -3.21 -2.43
CA PRO A 169 -6.33 -3.84 -3.75
C PRO A 169 -6.10 -5.36 -3.62
N LYS A 170 -7.17 -6.10 -3.39
CA LYS A 170 -7.18 -7.55 -3.26
C LYS A 170 -7.48 -8.23 -4.58
N VAL A 171 -6.68 -9.26 -4.87
CA VAL A 171 -6.77 -10.09 -6.07
C VAL A 171 -6.98 -11.55 -5.71
N THR A 172 -7.44 -12.33 -6.67
CA THR A 172 -7.42 -13.79 -6.63
C THR A 172 -6.22 -14.28 -7.43
N LEU A 173 -5.40 -15.17 -6.87
CA LEU A 173 -4.31 -15.83 -7.58
C LEU A 173 -4.57 -17.34 -7.62
N ARG A 174 -4.17 -17.95 -8.72
CA ARG A 174 -4.03 -19.40 -8.82
C ARG A 174 -2.56 -19.76 -8.57
N LEU A 175 -2.31 -20.53 -7.52
CA LEU A 175 -1.00 -21.11 -7.22
C LEU A 175 -1.08 -22.62 -7.52
N ASP A 176 -0.47 -23.05 -8.62
CA ASP A 176 -0.67 -24.36 -9.21
C ASP A 176 -2.18 -24.65 -9.42
N ASN A 177 -2.70 -25.62 -8.67
CA ASN A 177 -4.13 -26.00 -8.70
C ASN A 177 -4.98 -25.33 -7.61
N GLU A 178 -4.35 -24.54 -6.71
CA GLU A 178 -5.04 -23.89 -5.60
C GLU A 178 -5.45 -22.47 -5.99
N VAL A 179 -6.71 -22.12 -5.82
CA VAL A 179 -7.22 -20.76 -5.98
C VAL A 179 -7.23 -20.10 -4.61
N ILE A 180 -6.54 -18.98 -4.51
CA ILE A 180 -6.42 -18.22 -3.26
C ILE A 180 -7.02 -16.83 -3.48
N ASP A 181 -8.09 -16.57 -2.77
CA ASP A 181 -8.77 -15.26 -2.79
C ASP A 181 -8.19 -14.29 -1.76
N ASP A 182 -8.56 -13.01 -1.93
CA ASP A 182 -8.25 -11.95 -0.97
C ASP A 182 -6.75 -11.72 -0.74
N ILE A 183 -5.91 -11.94 -1.74
CA ILE A 183 -4.49 -11.61 -1.68
C ILE A 183 -4.33 -10.11 -1.89
N LEU A 184 -3.88 -9.39 -0.87
CA LEU A 184 -3.62 -7.96 -0.94
C LEU A 184 -2.31 -7.69 -1.69
N ILE A 185 -2.34 -6.85 -2.71
CA ILE A 185 -1.11 -6.38 -3.35
C ILE A 185 -0.51 -5.32 -2.42
N ASP A 186 0.69 -5.60 -1.89
CA ASP A 186 1.34 -4.83 -0.82
C ASP A 186 2.77 -4.47 -1.21
N THR A 187 2.97 -3.24 -1.69
CA THR A 187 4.28 -2.74 -2.10
C THR A 187 5.21 -2.44 -0.93
N GLY A 188 4.69 -2.37 0.29
CA GLY A 188 5.47 -2.28 1.53
C GLY A 188 5.98 -3.63 2.05
N PHE A 189 5.47 -4.75 1.53
CA PHE A 189 5.94 -6.09 1.87
C PHE A 189 7.11 -6.52 0.95
N ASP A 190 8.29 -6.82 1.52
CA ASP A 190 9.52 -7.11 0.78
C ASP A 190 9.67 -8.58 0.30
N GLY A 191 8.61 -9.39 0.43
CA GLY A 191 8.53 -10.77 -0.07
C GLY A 191 7.96 -10.88 -1.48
N ASP A 192 7.99 -12.09 -2.04
CA ASP A 192 7.21 -12.39 -3.25
C ASP A 192 5.75 -12.60 -2.87
N LEU A 193 5.50 -13.49 -1.90
CA LEU A 193 4.16 -13.90 -1.52
C LEU A 193 4.08 -14.18 -0.01
N SER A 194 2.95 -13.92 0.58
CA SER A 194 2.59 -14.38 1.93
C SER A 194 1.25 -15.10 1.87
N ILE A 195 1.21 -16.29 2.44
CA ILE A 195 -0.01 -17.11 2.58
C ILE A 195 -0.01 -17.85 3.91
N ASP A 196 -1.17 -18.34 4.31
CA ASP A 196 -1.31 -19.14 5.52
C ASP A 196 -0.74 -20.58 5.38
N GLU A 197 -0.52 -21.23 6.51
CA GLU A 197 0.14 -22.53 6.60
C GLU A 197 -0.58 -23.60 5.77
N HIS A 198 -1.91 -23.57 5.73
CA HIS A 198 -2.70 -24.57 5.01
C HIS A 198 -2.32 -24.65 3.52
N TYR A 199 -2.20 -23.51 2.85
CA TYR A 199 -1.78 -23.48 1.44
C TYR A 199 -0.30 -23.83 1.27
N ILE A 200 0.55 -23.43 2.20
CA ILE A 200 1.98 -23.76 2.17
C ILE A 200 2.16 -25.29 2.20
N GLU A 201 1.49 -26.00 3.08
CA GLU A 201 1.63 -27.46 3.18
C GLU A 201 1.11 -28.18 1.93
N LYS A 202 0.06 -27.67 1.29
CA LYS A 202 -0.40 -28.18 0.01
C LYS A 202 0.63 -28.00 -1.11
N LEU A 203 1.23 -26.80 -1.21
CA LEU A 203 2.25 -26.53 -2.22
C LEU A 203 3.51 -27.36 -2.01
N LYS A 204 3.94 -27.58 -0.76
CA LYS A 204 5.10 -28.41 -0.44
C LYS A 204 4.95 -29.86 -0.85
N SER A 205 3.73 -30.40 -0.87
CA SER A 205 3.50 -31.77 -1.32
C SER A 205 3.85 -31.99 -2.79
N ASN A 206 3.88 -30.92 -3.58
CA ASN A 206 4.03 -30.95 -5.04
C ASN A 206 5.35 -30.37 -5.53
N HIS A 207 6.09 -29.62 -4.67
CA HIS A 207 7.27 -28.88 -5.08
C HIS A 207 8.46 -29.08 -4.14
N SER A 208 9.65 -29.08 -4.73
CA SER A 208 10.89 -28.96 -3.96
C SER A 208 11.01 -27.56 -3.37
N CYS A 209 11.27 -27.49 -2.09
CA CYS A 209 11.43 -26.22 -1.38
C CYS A 209 12.40 -26.33 -0.20
N ASP A 210 13.06 -25.19 0.08
CA ASP A 210 13.87 -24.97 1.27
C ASP A 210 13.09 -24.13 2.28
N SER A 211 13.33 -24.34 3.56
CA SER A 211 12.70 -23.54 4.62
C SER A 211 13.74 -22.96 5.56
N MET A 212 13.55 -21.71 5.96
CA MET A 212 14.39 -21.01 6.93
C MET A 212 13.55 -20.12 7.84
N ILE A 213 14.14 -19.78 9.00
CA ILE A 213 13.57 -18.74 9.86
C ILE A 213 14.10 -17.39 9.41
N SER A 214 13.22 -16.44 9.23
CA SER A 214 13.51 -15.06 8.85
C SER A 214 12.82 -14.08 9.81
N THR A 215 13.06 -12.80 9.62
CA THR A 215 12.37 -11.74 10.35
C THR A 215 11.44 -11.00 9.41
N ASN A 216 10.21 -10.73 9.87
CA ASN A 216 9.26 -9.84 9.23
C ASN A 216 9.09 -8.57 10.07
N ASN A 217 9.21 -7.41 9.45
CA ASN A 217 9.03 -6.13 10.11
C ASN A 217 7.62 -5.62 9.81
N THR A 218 6.82 -5.47 10.86
CA THR A 218 5.54 -4.80 10.79
C THR A 218 5.68 -3.32 11.14
N LEU A 219 4.58 -2.58 11.07
CA LEU A 219 4.55 -1.18 11.47
C LEU A 219 4.92 -0.98 12.96
N PHE A 220 4.55 -1.94 13.82
CA PHE A 220 4.70 -1.82 15.28
C PHE A 220 5.79 -2.70 15.87
N ASP A 221 6.20 -3.78 15.18
CA ASP A 221 7.07 -4.80 15.75
C ASP A 221 7.92 -5.53 14.70
N THR A 222 8.78 -6.41 15.17
CA THR A 222 9.59 -7.32 14.34
C THR A 222 9.36 -8.74 14.83
N GLN A 223 8.87 -9.60 13.94
CA GLN A 223 8.52 -10.98 14.27
C GLN A 223 9.41 -11.98 13.54
N LYS A 224 9.65 -13.13 14.18
CA LYS A 224 10.24 -14.29 13.51
C LYS A 224 9.17 -15.00 12.70
N VAL A 225 9.44 -15.26 11.44
CA VAL A 225 8.54 -15.91 10.50
C VAL A 225 9.24 -17.05 9.79
N LYS A 226 8.46 -18.04 9.36
CA LYS A 226 8.94 -19.11 8.50
C LYS A 226 8.89 -18.63 7.07
N LYS A 227 10.03 -18.71 6.39
CA LYS A 227 10.18 -18.39 4.96
C LYS A 227 10.48 -19.68 4.21
N ILE A 228 9.75 -19.90 3.13
CA ILE A 228 9.89 -21.05 2.25
C ILE A 228 10.32 -20.54 0.88
N ILE A 229 11.28 -21.21 0.27
CA ILE A 229 11.74 -20.88 -1.09
C ILE A 229 11.36 -22.07 -1.97
N PHE A 230 10.38 -21.87 -2.82
CA PHE A 230 10.02 -22.83 -3.85
C PHE A 230 10.96 -22.65 -5.05
N SER A 231 11.60 -23.73 -5.48
CA SER A 231 12.46 -23.70 -6.66
C SER A 231 11.68 -23.27 -7.90
N GLU A 232 10.45 -23.77 -8.03
CA GLU A 232 9.52 -23.45 -9.10
C GLU A 232 8.09 -23.40 -8.52
N LEU A 233 7.28 -22.45 -9.01
CA LEU A 233 5.86 -22.33 -8.66
C LEU A 233 5.08 -21.70 -9.81
N TYR A 234 3.94 -22.27 -10.17
CA TYR A 234 3.02 -21.65 -11.11
C TYR A 234 2.16 -20.63 -10.40
N ILE A 235 2.13 -19.41 -10.94
CA ILE A 235 1.26 -18.32 -10.48
C ILE A 235 0.46 -17.84 -11.70
N ASN A 236 -0.87 -17.98 -11.67
CA ASN A 236 -1.76 -17.68 -12.80
C ASN A 236 -1.25 -18.29 -14.13
N GLU A 237 -0.94 -19.59 -14.09
CA GLU A 237 -0.48 -20.38 -15.24
C GLU A 237 0.91 -20.06 -15.79
N ARG A 238 1.63 -19.09 -15.20
CA ARG A 238 3.03 -18.80 -15.52
C ARG A 238 3.96 -19.41 -14.48
N LEU A 239 5.04 -20.06 -14.96
CA LEU A 239 6.07 -20.63 -14.11
C LEU A 239 7.05 -19.55 -13.65
N TYR A 240 7.24 -19.46 -12.34
CA TYR A 240 8.22 -18.60 -11.71
C TYR A 240 9.23 -19.43 -10.92
N LYS A 241 10.50 -19.01 -10.92
CA LYS A 241 11.59 -19.68 -10.19
C LYS A 241 11.95 -18.91 -8.93
N ASN A 242 12.41 -19.65 -7.93
CA ASN A 242 12.92 -19.11 -6.67
C ASN A 242 11.90 -18.16 -5.99
N ILE A 243 10.66 -18.63 -5.81
CA ILE A 243 9.60 -17.86 -5.18
C ILE A 243 9.73 -17.95 -3.66
N HIS A 244 9.84 -16.79 -3.03
CA HIS A 244 9.93 -16.64 -1.59
C HIS A 244 8.54 -16.46 -0.98
N VAL A 245 8.07 -17.48 -0.30
CA VAL A 245 6.77 -17.47 0.40
C VAL A 245 7.00 -17.32 1.89
N VAL A 246 6.34 -16.36 2.51
CA VAL A 246 6.37 -16.14 3.97
C VAL A 246 5.08 -16.68 4.57
N GLN A 247 5.21 -17.45 5.65
CA GLN A 247 4.07 -17.95 6.39
C GLN A 247 3.52 -16.85 7.30
N LEU A 248 2.42 -16.23 6.90
CA LEU A 248 1.67 -15.23 7.67
C LEU A 248 0.18 -15.52 7.61
N LYS A 249 -0.59 -14.96 8.54
CA LYS A 249 -2.07 -14.99 8.47
C LYS A 249 -2.61 -14.11 7.36
N LYS A 250 -1.94 -12.99 7.08
CA LYS A 250 -2.32 -12.05 6.02
C LYS A 250 -1.76 -12.53 4.69
N ARG A 251 -2.60 -12.61 3.67
CA ARG A 251 -2.22 -13.01 2.32
C ARG A 251 -1.77 -11.79 1.55
N LEU A 252 -0.51 -11.77 1.09
CA LEU A 252 0.11 -10.63 0.45
C LEU A 252 0.79 -11.05 -0.85
N LEU A 253 0.73 -10.18 -1.86
CA LEU A 253 1.59 -10.21 -3.04
C LEU A 253 2.52 -9.01 -2.95
N GLY A 254 3.81 -9.27 -2.76
CA GLY A 254 4.75 -8.23 -2.36
C GLY A 254 5.56 -7.59 -3.47
N SER A 255 6.32 -6.59 -3.08
CA SER A 255 7.19 -5.80 -3.95
C SER A 255 8.23 -6.63 -4.69
N LYS A 256 8.76 -7.68 -4.05
CA LYS A 256 9.74 -8.56 -4.69
C LYS A 256 9.14 -9.30 -5.90
N PHE A 257 7.87 -9.72 -5.82
CA PHE A 257 7.17 -10.29 -6.96
C PHE A 257 6.97 -9.27 -8.08
N LEU A 258 6.50 -8.08 -7.74
CA LEU A 258 6.29 -7.00 -8.71
C LEU A 258 7.59 -6.62 -9.44
N LYS A 259 8.72 -6.59 -8.73
CA LYS A 259 10.04 -6.28 -9.28
C LYS A 259 10.64 -7.37 -10.20
N ARG A 260 9.95 -8.48 -10.41
CA ARG A 260 10.31 -9.48 -11.42
C ARG A 260 9.98 -9.05 -12.85
N PHE A 261 9.18 -8.02 -12.99
CA PHE A 261 8.79 -7.42 -14.27
C PHE A 261 9.56 -6.11 -14.48
N ASP A 262 9.94 -5.81 -15.71
CA ASP A 262 10.64 -4.57 -16.03
C ASP A 262 9.75 -3.35 -15.81
N LYS A 263 8.44 -3.51 -16.03
CA LYS A 263 7.44 -2.47 -15.84
C LYS A 263 6.20 -2.99 -15.11
N VAL A 264 5.76 -2.18 -14.15
CA VAL A 264 4.50 -2.40 -13.42
C VAL A 264 3.67 -1.12 -13.49
N PHE A 265 2.53 -1.18 -14.16
CA PHE A 265 1.60 -0.07 -14.25
C PHE A 265 0.39 -0.30 -13.35
N TRP A 266 0.23 0.56 -12.37
CA TRP A 266 -0.89 0.57 -11.46
C TRP A 266 -1.95 1.56 -11.98
N ASP A 267 -3.01 1.03 -12.58
CA ASP A 267 -4.16 1.77 -13.07
C ASP A 267 -5.25 1.83 -11.99
N SER A 268 -5.14 2.81 -11.10
CA SER A 268 -6.11 2.99 -10.01
C SER A 268 -7.51 3.36 -10.52
N LYS A 269 -7.60 3.94 -11.72
CA LYS A 269 -8.88 4.31 -12.34
C LYS A 269 -9.68 3.06 -12.71
N ASN A 270 -9.02 2.08 -13.33
CA ASN A 270 -9.64 0.85 -13.81
C ASN A 270 -9.44 -0.34 -12.86
N LEU A 271 -8.91 -0.12 -11.65
CA LEU A 271 -8.69 -1.15 -10.63
C LEU A 271 -7.86 -2.32 -11.15
N THR A 272 -6.76 -2.02 -11.85
CA THR A 272 -5.96 -3.03 -12.55
C THR A 272 -4.48 -2.76 -12.38
N VAL A 273 -3.70 -3.82 -12.19
CA VAL A 273 -2.24 -3.78 -12.26
C VAL A 273 -1.79 -4.58 -13.46
N TYR A 274 -0.99 -3.94 -14.32
CA TYR A 274 -0.36 -4.55 -15.48
C TYR A 274 1.13 -4.72 -15.23
N MET A 275 1.67 -5.89 -15.58
CA MET A 275 3.08 -6.22 -15.38
C MET A 275 3.64 -6.87 -16.65
N TRP A 276 4.77 -6.35 -17.14
CA TRP A 276 5.39 -6.88 -18.38
C TRP A 276 6.90 -6.65 -18.40
N ASN A 277 7.58 -7.35 -19.31
CA ASN A 277 9.00 -7.14 -19.58
C ASN A 277 9.20 -6.36 -20.87
N GLU A 278 10.32 -5.64 -21.01
CA GLU A 278 10.58 -4.78 -22.18
C GLU A 278 10.70 -5.57 -23.49
N ASN A 279 11.04 -6.85 -23.39
CA ASN A 279 11.13 -7.76 -24.54
C ASN A 279 9.78 -8.39 -24.92
N ASP A 280 8.73 -8.10 -24.19
CA ASP A 280 7.37 -8.56 -24.53
C ASP A 280 6.88 -7.80 -25.78
N GLU A 281 6.33 -8.51 -26.75
CA GLU A 281 5.81 -7.91 -27.99
C GLU A 281 4.54 -7.08 -27.72
N TYR A 282 4.45 -5.96 -28.40
CA TYR A 282 3.29 -5.04 -28.34
C TYR A 282 2.19 -5.39 -29.33
#